data_f9b3f8301805e61dd1f74c228f042d8f
#
_entry.id   f9b3f8301805e61dd1f74c228f042d8f
#
_cell.length_a   1.000
_cell.length_b   1.000
_cell.length_c   1.000
_cell.angle_alpha   90.00
_cell.angle_beta   90.00
_cell.angle_gamma   90.00
#
_symmetry.space_group_name_H-M   'P 1'
#
loop_
_entity.id
_entity.type
_entity.pdbx_description
1 polymer ?
#
loop_
_entity_poly.entity_id
_entity_poly.type
_entity_poly.pdbx_seq_one_letter_code
_entity_poly.pdbx_strand_id
1 'polypeptide(L)'
;YKRQLDIVVPDNDTNEHCVLFFKRQDACHEVTILEYEIGDGERLLPLKPLSGRRIEVYGDSVSAGEVSEAVDFVGKEDPVHNGGYSNSWYSYAWITARKLKAQIHDIAQGGIALMDRIGWFQEPNQIGMESVWDKVHYNPTFGPVTQWDFSQYTPQVVIVAIGQNDNHPYDFMKNDYNGRQAETWRDHYMKFLGKLRKTYPDAHIICCTTLLCHDCSWDKAIDEVVGNMNDKMITHYVYGRNGFGTPGHLRIPEACEMATELAEYIEGLEIEEWN
;
A
#
# COMPACT_ATOMS: atom_id res chain seq x y z
N TYR A 1 14.01 -4.16 21.69
CA TYR A 1 14.55 -5.45 22.11
C TYR A 1 15.54 -5.95 21.06
N LYS A 2 16.75 -6.41 21.49
CA LYS A 2 17.63 -7.18 20.60
C LYS A 2 17.17 -8.63 20.62
N ARG A 3 17.04 -9.23 19.45
CA ARG A 3 16.71 -10.65 19.29
C ARG A 3 17.67 -11.25 18.25
N GLN A 4 18.06 -12.50 18.46
CA GLN A 4 18.72 -13.34 17.50
C GLN A 4 17.70 -14.29 16.90
N LEU A 5 17.77 -14.49 15.61
CA LEU A 5 16.99 -15.50 14.89
C LEU A 5 17.98 -16.47 14.26
N ASP A 6 17.93 -17.71 14.68
CA ASP A 6 18.77 -18.77 14.13
C ASP A 6 17.98 -19.54 13.05
N ILE A 7 18.56 -19.63 11.87
CA ILE A 7 18.05 -20.45 10.77
C ILE A 7 18.99 -21.63 10.65
N VAL A 8 18.52 -22.81 11.06
CA VAL A 8 19.31 -24.03 11.04
C VAL A 8 19.08 -24.79 9.75
N VAL A 9 20.13 -25.02 8.99
CA VAL A 9 20.17 -25.88 7.81
C VAL A 9 20.77 -27.23 8.22
N PRO A 10 20.21 -28.38 7.77
CA PRO A 10 20.82 -29.69 8.07
C PRO A 10 22.25 -29.81 7.57
N ASP A 11 23.14 -30.42 8.35
CA ASP A 11 24.60 -30.52 8.06
C ASP A 11 24.95 -31.15 6.70
N ASN A 12 24.03 -31.93 6.12
CA ASN A 12 24.23 -32.58 4.81
C ASN A 12 23.47 -31.89 3.66
N ASP A 13 22.89 -30.73 3.90
CA ASP A 13 22.21 -29.96 2.88
C ASP A 13 23.21 -29.10 2.10
N THR A 14 23.35 -29.38 0.83
CA THR A 14 24.26 -28.68 -0.09
C THR A 14 23.49 -27.75 -1.06
N ASN A 15 22.22 -27.54 -0.81
CA ASN A 15 21.39 -26.68 -1.68
C ASN A 15 21.61 -25.20 -1.41
N GLU A 16 21.30 -24.40 -2.42
CA GLU A 16 21.18 -22.95 -2.25
C GLU A 16 19.89 -22.61 -1.51
N HIS A 17 20.00 -21.77 -0.49
CA HIS A 17 18.86 -21.27 0.29
C HIS A 17 18.65 -19.79 0.02
N CYS A 18 17.39 -19.40 -0.15
CA CYS A 18 16.99 -18.00 -0.21
C CYS A 18 16.26 -17.63 1.09
N VAL A 19 16.80 -16.66 1.82
CA VAL A 19 16.19 -16.14 3.04
C VAL A 19 15.60 -14.77 2.76
N LEU A 20 14.30 -14.63 3.02
CA LEU A 20 13.59 -13.37 2.92
C LEU A 20 13.29 -12.83 4.31
N PHE A 21 13.81 -11.64 4.62
CA PHE A 21 13.42 -10.89 5.80
C PHE A 21 12.27 -9.96 5.46
N PHE A 22 11.15 -10.13 6.13
CA PHE A 22 9.93 -9.41 5.84
C PHE A 22 9.37 -8.71 7.08
N LYS A 23 9.13 -7.41 6.99
CA LYS A 23 8.47 -6.63 8.05
C LYS A 23 6.95 -6.72 7.87
N ARG A 24 6.26 -7.29 8.85
CA ARG A 24 4.82 -7.60 8.78
C ARG A 24 3.88 -6.41 8.87
N GLN A 25 4.33 -5.28 9.39
CA GLN A 25 3.50 -4.14 9.73
C GLN A 25 4.04 -2.86 9.08
N ASP A 26 3.22 -1.82 9.14
CA ASP A 26 3.49 -0.50 8.57
C ASP A 26 4.60 0.28 9.30
N ALA A 27 4.72 1.59 9.00
CA ALA A 27 5.72 2.48 9.58
C ALA A 27 5.50 2.80 11.07
N CYS A 28 4.47 2.25 11.72
CA CYS A 28 4.30 2.33 13.18
C CYS A 28 5.29 1.44 13.94
N HIS A 29 6.06 0.62 13.23
CA HIS A 29 7.06 -0.28 13.80
C HIS A 29 8.39 -0.15 13.07
N GLU A 30 9.48 -0.13 13.83
CA GLU A 30 10.83 -0.06 13.30
C GLU A 30 11.60 -1.34 13.60
N VAL A 31 12.35 -1.82 12.61
CA VAL A 31 13.25 -2.97 12.75
C VAL A 31 14.61 -2.60 12.18
N THR A 32 15.65 -2.76 12.99
CA THR A 32 17.04 -2.59 12.56
C THR A 32 17.74 -3.94 12.55
N ILE A 33 18.26 -4.33 11.40
CA ILE A 33 19.12 -5.52 11.28
C ILE A 33 20.54 -5.06 11.60
N LEU A 34 21.14 -5.67 12.62
CA LEU A 34 22.47 -5.28 13.09
C LEU A 34 23.57 -6.02 12.35
N GLU A 35 23.41 -7.34 12.14
CA GLU A 35 24.39 -8.18 11.51
C GLU A 35 23.77 -9.47 10.98
N TYR A 36 24.46 -10.11 10.06
CA TYR A 36 24.22 -11.45 9.60
C TYR A 36 25.45 -12.29 9.88
N GLU A 37 25.26 -13.41 10.60
CA GLU A 37 26.29 -14.43 10.76
C GLU A 37 25.94 -15.62 9.87
N ILE A 38 26.93 -16.11 9.13
CA ILE A 38 26.80 -17.34 8.33
C ILE A 38 27.77 -18.38 8.87
N GLY A 39 27.42 -19.66 8.73
CA GLY A 39 28.23 -20.77 9.25
C GLY A 39 29.62 -20.82 8.65
N ASP A 40 30.56 -21.48 9.37
CA ASP A 40 31.93 -21.68 8.88
C ASP A 40 31.92 -22.50 7.58
N GLY A 41 32.58 -21.96 6.55
CA GLY A 41 32.64 -22.56 5.23
C GLY A 41 31.47 -22.20 4.30
N GLU A 42 30.43 -21.52 4.81
CA GLU A 42 29.31 -21.01 4.02
C GLU A 42 29.68 -19.69 3.33
N ARG A 43 28.92 -19.34 2.31
CA ARG A 43 29.12 -18.07 1.59
C ARG A 43 27.78 -17.48 1.11
N LEU A 44 27.73 -16.17 1.06
CA LEU A 44 26.64 -15.48 0.38
C LEU A 44 26.83 -15.61 -1.15
N LEU A 45 25.78 -16.00 -1.81
CA LEU A 45 25.73 -16.08 -3.27
C LEU A 45 25.21 -14.74 -3.85
N PRO A 46 25.60 -14.38 -5.09
CA PRO A 46 24.98 -13.26 -5.77
C PRO A 46 23.46 -13.44 -5.84
N LEU A 47 22.72 -12.36 -5.59
CA LEU A 47 21.28 -12.38 -5.76
C LEU A 47 20.92 -12.71 -7.21
N LYS A 48 19.90 -13.56 -7.39
CA LYS A 48 19.31 -13.76 -8.71
C LYS A 48 18.67 -12.44 -9.17
N PRO A 49 18.72 -12.14 -10.48
CA PRO A 49 18.05 -10.94 -10.99
C PRO A 49 16.59 -10.90 -10.53
N LEU A 50 16.19 -9.74 -10.02
CA LEU A 50 14.79 -9.51 -9.69
C LEU A 50 13.97 -9.31 -10.97
N SER A 51 12.66 -9.50 -10.89
CA SER A 51 11.74 -9.19 -11.98
C SER A 51 11.93 -7.75 -12.49
N GLY A 52 11.81 -7.54 -13.80
CA GLY A 52 11.74 -6.21 -14.40
C GLY A 52 10.45 -5.46 -14.05
N ARG A 53 9.38 -6.20 -13.75
CA ARG A 53 8.06 -5.65 -13.36
C ARG A 53 8.14 -5.00 -11.99
N ARG A 54 7.68 -3.76 -11.89
CA ARG A 54 7.75 -2.96 -10.65
C ARG A 54 6.45 -2.22 -10.41
N ILE A 55 5.92 -2.39 -9.19
CA ILE A 55 4.69 -1.76 -8.72
C ILE A 55 5.03 -0.90 -7.52
N GLU A 56 4.44 0.29 -7.44
CA GLU A 56 4.45 1.12 -6.24
C GLU A 56 3.03 1.36 -5.77
N VAL A 57 2.78 1.27 -4.46
CA VAL A 57 1.46 1.42 -3.85
C VAL A 57 1.50 2.56 -2.85
N TYR A 58 0.59 3.50 -2.97
CA TYR A 58 0.28 4.51 -1.97
C TYR A 58 -1.06 4.14 -1.34
N GLY A 59 -1.04 3.72 -0.10
CA GLY A 59 -2.19 3.15 0.56
C GLY A 59 -2.29 3.40 2.06
N ASP A 60 -3.33 2.88 2.62
CA ASP A 60 -3.64 2.97 4.04
C ASP A 60 -3.50 1.60 4.77
N SER A 61 -4.26 1.40 5.84
CA SER A 61 -4.28 0.17 6.61
C SER A 61 -4.62 -1.08 5.79
N VAL A 62 -5.46 -0.96 4.75
CA VAL A 62 -5.84 -2.08 3.88
C VAL A 62 -4.64 -2.53 3.05
N SER A 63 -3.86 -1.59 2.52
CA SER A 63 -2.62 -1.88 1.80
C SER A 63 -1.53 -2.41 2.73
N ALA A 64 -1.45 -1.88 3.95
CA ALA A 64 -0.54 -2.36 5.00
C ALA A 64 -0.90 -3.75 5.55
N GLY A 65 -2.07 -4.29 5.23
CA GLY A 65 -2.51 -5.61 5.70
C GLY A 65 -2.95 -5.64 7.15
N GLU A 66 -3.58 -4.56 7.64
CA GLU A 66 -4.14 -4.50 8.98
C GLU A 66 -5.13 -5.66 9.18
N VAL A 67 -4.97 -6.38 10.29
CA VAL A 67 -5.73 -7.57 10.70
C VAL A 67 -5.97 -8.63 9.61
N SER A 68 -5.13 -8.69 8.59
CA SER A 68 -5.29 -9.59 7.43
C SER A 68 -5.35 -11.09 7.81
N GLU A 69 -4.67 -11.51 8.87
CA GLU A 69 -4.66 -12.90 9.36
C GLU A 69 -5.85 -13.25 10.29
N ALA A 70 -6.75 -12.30 10.57
CA ALA A 70 -7.94 -12.52 11.39
C ALA A 70 -9.06 -13.23 10.59
N VAL A 71 -8.77 -14.41 10.05
CA VAL A 71 -9.67 -15.13 9.10
C VAL A 71 -11.02 -15.52 9.69
N ASP A 72 -11.14 -15.67 11.00
CA ASP A 72 -12.40 -15.93 11.69
C ASP A 72 -13.37 -14.73 11.65
N PHE A 73 -12.87 -13.57 11.22
CA PHE A 73 -13.60 -12.30 11.11
C PHE A 73 -13.91 -11.91 9.65
N VAL A 74 -13.78 -12.82 8.70
CA VAL A 74 -14.17 -12.58 7.29
C VAL A 74 -15.62 -12.11 7.23
N GLY A 75 -15.89 -10.98 6.56
CA GLY A 75 -17.21 -10.37 6.44
C GLY A 75 -17.78 -9.79 7.75
N LYS A 76 -16.96 -9.57 8.76
CA LYS A 76 -17.36 -9.04 10.08
C LYS A 76 -16.54 -7.80 10.43
N GLU A 77 -16.99 -7.11 11.49
CA GLU A 77 -16.21 -6.05 12.13
C GLU A 77 -14.82 -6.56 12.59
N ASP A 78 -13.89 -5.63 12.79
CA ASP A 78 -12.54 -5.96 13.18
C ASP A 78 -12.43 -6.53 14.60
N PRO A 79 -11.49 -7.45 14.83
CA PRO A 79 -11.04 -7.76 16.17
C PRO A 79 -10.25 -6.59 16.77
N VAL A 80 -9.79 -6.74 17.99
CA VAL A 80 -8.92 -5.74 18.65
C VAL A 80 -7.64 -5.54 17.83
N HIS A 81 -7.36 -4.29 17.50
CA HIS A 81 -6.14 -3.87 16.79
C HIS A 81 -4.96 -3.84 17.77
N ASN A 82 -4.22 -4.91 17.83
CA ASN A 82 -3.02 -5.05 18.68
C ASN A 82 -1.78 -5.54 17.90
N GLY A 83 -1.87 -5.53 16.57
CA GLY A 83 -0.83 -5.98 15.64
C GLY A 83 -0.70 -7.50 15.53
N GLY A 84 -1.41 -8.28 16.34
CA GLY A 84 -1.29 -9.74 16.34
C GLY A 84 -1.71 -10.41 15.03
N TYR A 85 -2.69 -9.82 14.35
CA TYR A 85 -3.24 -10.31 13.08
C TYR A 85 -2.78 -9.52 11.85
N SER A 86 -2.04 -8.43 12.03
CA SER A 86 -1.60 -7.58 10.91
C SER A 86 -0.41 -8.21 10.20
N ASN A 87 -0.51 -8.33 8.87
CA ASN A 87 0.55 -8.90 8.06
C ASN A 87 0.45 -8.42 6.61
N SER A 88 1.30 -7.48 6.23
CA SER A 88 1.35 -6.90 4.88
C SER A 88 1.61 -7.94 3.78
N TRP A 89 2.27 -9.06 4.10
CA TRP A 89 2.44 -10.18 3.15
C TRP A 89 1.12 -10.69 2.58
N TYR A 90 0.04 -10.60 3.37
CA TYR A 90 -1.31 -11.01 3.00
C TYR A 90 -2.22 -9.84 2.64
N SER A 91 -1.69 -8.62 2.50
CA SER A 91 -2.46 -7.53 1.91
C SER A 91 -2.71 -7.77 0.42
N TYR A 92 -3.76 -7.14 -0.11
CA TYR A 92 -4.05 -7.22 -1.54
C TYR A 92 -2.87 -6.71 -2.39
N ALA A 93 -2.16 -5.67 -1.93
CA ALA A 93 -1.03 -5.08 -2.63
C ALA A 93 0.10 -6.10 -2.86
N TRP A 94 0.53 -6.77 -1.79
CA TRP A 94 1.58 -7.80 -1.86
C TRP A 94 1.12 -9.06 -2.58
N ILE A 95 -0.16 -9.46 -2.45
CA ILE A 95 -0.70 -10.59 -3.21
C ILE A 95 -0.74 -10.27 -4.70
N THR A 96 -1.18 -9.07 -5.09
CA THR A 96 -1.17 -8.59 -6.48
C THR A 96 0.23 -8.65 -7.08
N ALA A 97 1.23 -8.10 -6.37
CA ALA A 97 2.61 -8.12 -6.83
C ALA A 97 3.13 -9.54 -7.06
N ARG A 98 2.84 -10.48 -6.13
CA ARG A 98 3.23 -11.89 -6.31
C ARG A 98 2.52 -12.57 -7.48
N LYS A 99 1.22 -12.31 -7.70
CA LYS A 99 0.48 -12.83 -8.86
C LYS A 99 1.11 -12.36 -10.17
N LEU A 100 1.51 -11.10 -10.23
CA LEU A 100 2.14 -10.48 -11.39
C LEU A 100 3.66 -10.78 -11.50
N LYS A 101 4.23 -11.46 -10.52
CA LYS A 101 5.69 -11.67 -10.39
C LYS A 101 6.46 -10.35 -10.41
N ALA A 102 5.91 -9.31 -9.82
CA ALA A 102 6.47 -7.97 -9.76
C ALA A 102 7.20 -7.71 -8.44
N GLN A 103 8.19 -6.83 -8.48
CA GLN A 103 8.70 -6.17 -7.30
C GLN A 103 7.65 -5.17 -6.80
N ILE A 104 7.64 -4.88 -5.51
CA ILE A 104 6.71 -3.91 -4.93
C ILE A 104 7.42 -2.99 -3.95
N HIS A 105 7.09 -1.70 -4.04
CA HIS A 105 7.22 -0.73 -2.97
C HIS A 105 5.82 -0.41 -2.43
N ASP A 106 5.59 -0.71 -1.17
CA ASP A 106 4.30 -0.51 -0.51
C ASP A 106 4.43 0.63 0.50
N ILE A 107 4.07 1.84 0.06
CA ILE A 107 4.04 3.06 0.87
C ILE A 107 2.65 3.14 1.52
N ALA A 108 2.45 2.31 2.52
CA ALA A 108 1.18 2.14 3.19
C ALA A 108 1.31 2.45 4.69
N GLN A 109 0.33 3.21 5.20
CA GLN A 109 0.29 3.59 6.61
C GLN A 109 -1.12 3.47 7.17
N GLY A 110 -1.29 2.70 8.24
CA GLY A 110 -2.57 2.58 8.94
C GLY A 110 -3.11 3.93 9.39
N GLY A 111 -4.39 4.18 9.10
CA GLY A 111 -5.10 5.39 9.48
C GLY A 111 -4.77 6.65 8.69
N ILE A 112 -3.88 6.59 7.69
CA ILE A 112 -3.50 7.75 6.90
C ILE A 112 -4.62 8.17 5.94
N ALA A 113 -4.91 9.47 5.91
CA ALA A 113 -5.74 10.11 4.90
C ALA A 113 -4.87 10.67 3.75
N LEU A 114 -5.48 11.21 2.72
CA LEU A 114 -4.78 11.97 1.69
C LEU A 114 -4.22 13.28 2.28
N MET A 115 -5.09 14.02 2.95
CA MET A 115 -4.78 15.38 3.43
C MET A 115 -4.27 15.35 4.87
N ASP A 116 -3.39 16.31 5.19
CA ASP A 116 -3.05 16.61 6.58
C ASP A 116 -4.28 17.08 7.37
N ARG A 117 -4.27 16.89 8.68
CA ARG A 117 -5.29 17.33 9.66
C ARG A 117 -6.60 16.54 9.65
N ILE A 118 -6.69 15.49 8.88
CA ILE A 118 -7.80 14.52 8.89
C ILE A 118 -7.24 13.10 8.89
N GLY A 119 -8.13 12.12 9.08
CA GLY A 119 -7.71 10.72 9.24
C GLY A 119 -7.31 10.40 10.68
N TRP A 120 -6.69 9.26 10.88
CA TRP A 120 -6.35 8.70 12.20
C TRP A 120 -4.85 8.74 12.51
N PHE A 121 -4.01 8.80 11.47
CA PHE A 121 -2.56 8.73 11.66
C PHE A 121 -2.04 9.99 12.32
N GLN A 122 -1.36 9.83 13.49
CA GLN A 122 -0.80 10.89 14.32
C GLN A 122 -1.84 11.84 14.93
N GLU A 123 -3.10 11.40 15.15
CA GLU A 123 -4.08 12.21 15.86
C GLU A 123 -3.54 12.69 17.24
N PRO A 124 -3.74 13.96 17.68
CA PRO A 124 -4.53 15.02 17.03
C PRO A 124 -3.78 15.87 15.99
N ASN A 125 -2.55 15.53 15.63
CA ASN A 125 -1.74 16.26 14.65
C ASN A 125 -1.59 15.43 13.39
N GLN A 126 -2.72 15.07 12.76
CA GLN A 126 -2.79 14.14 11.67
C GLN A 126 -1.87 14.54 10.50
N ILE A 127 -1.15 13.56 9.98
CA ILE A 127 -0.26 13.68 8.83
C ILE A 127 -0.87 12.87 7.68
N GLY A 128 -1.04 13.52 6.52
CA GLY A 128 -1.60 12.92 5.32
C GLY A 128 -0.56 12.37 4.35
N MET A 129 -1.00 11.53 3.43
CA MET A 129 -0.16 10.97 2.36
C MET A 129 0.51 12.07 1.53
N GLU A 130 -0.16 13.21 1.32
CA GLU A 130 0.40 14.35 0.58
C GLU A 130 1.70 14.91 1.14
N SER A 131 1.96 14.67 2.43
CA SER A 131 3.16 15.12 3.16
C SER A 131 4.22 14.05 3.33
N VAL A 132 3.89 12.76 3.12
CA VAL A 132 4.82 11.64 3.38
C VAL A 132 5.17 10.78 2.18
N TRP A 133 4.47 10.93 1.07
CA TRP A 133 4.60 10.10 -0.14
C TRP A 133 6.03 10.00 -0.69
N ASP A 134 6.84 11.02 -0.47
CA ASP A 134 8.24 11.14 -0.94
C ASP A 134 9.25 10.92 0.19
N LYS A 135 8.86 10.23 1.27
CA LYS A 135 9.70 10.00 2.43
C LYS A 135 10.00 8.51 2.63
N VAL A 136 11.22 8.21 3.07
CA VAL A 136 11.58 6.88 3.59
C VAL A 136 11.19 6.77 5.05
N HIS A 137 11.52 7.80 5.82
CA HIS A 137 11.23 7.88 7.25
C HIS A 137 10.39 9.14 7.51
N TYR A 138 9.20 8.97 8.00
CA TYR A 138 8.23 10.06 8.16
C TYR A 138 7.46 10.03 9.50
N ASN A 139 7.50 8.91 10.23
CA ASN A 139 6.84 8.82 11.51
C ASN A 139 7.66 9.57 12.56
N PRO A 140 7.17 10.71 13.09
CA PRO A 140 7.94 11.57 14.02
C PRO A 140 8.28 10.87 15.33
N THR A 141 7.59 9.77 15.67
CA THR A 141 7.85 8.96 16.87
C THR A 141 9.23 8.29 16.81
N PHE A 142 9.74 7.99 15.61
CA PHE A 142 10.97 7.22 15.42
C PHE A 142 12.18 8.05 15.00
N GLY A 143 12.03 9.35 14.79
CA GLY A 143 13.17 10.20 14.48
C GLY A 143 12.94 11.19 13.35
N PRO A 144 13.99 11.80 12.79
CA PRO A 144 13.87 12.83 11.78
C PRO A 144 13.37 12.26 10.45
N VAL A 145 12.62 13.09 9.72
CA VAL A 145 12.14 12.77 8.38
C VAL A 145 13.30 12.63 7.41
N THR A 146 13.26 11.60 6.56
CA THR A 146 14.24 11.39 5.49
C THR A 146 13.54 11.27 4.13
N GLN A 147 14.15 11.88 3.12
CA GLN A 147 13.64 11.87 1.75
C GLN A 147 13.91 10.53 1.07
N TRP A 148 13.00 10.12 0.18
CA TRP A 148 13.23 9.02 -0.73
C TRP A 148 13.99 9.48 -1.98
N ASP A 149 14.95 8.69 -2.42
CA ASP A 149 15.63 8.89 -3.69
C ASP A 149 14.95 8.09 -4.79
N PHE A 150 14.10 8.75 -5.55
CA PHE A 150 13.30 8.15 -6.63
C PHE A 150 14.12 7.54 -7.76
N SER A 151 15.43 7.84 -7.86
CA SER A 151 16.30 7.20 -8.84
C SER A 151 16.56 5.72 -8.56
N GLN A 152 16.30 5.26 -7.33
CA GLN A 152 16.55 3.88 -6.91
C GLN A 152 15.46 2.90 -7.36
N TYR A 153 14.24 3.41 -7.65
CA TYR A 153 13.14 2.56 -8.05
C TYR A 153 12.16 3.33 -8.94
N THR A 154 11.95 2.84 -10.16
CA THR A 154 10.99 3.42 -11.11
C THR A 154 9.93 2.38 -11.42
N PRO A 155 8.68 2.53 -10.90
CA PRO A 155 7.59 1.62 -11.17
C PRO A 155 7.00 1.84 -12.56
N GLN A 156 6.52 0.77 -13.20
CA GLN A 156 5.67 0.87 -14.39
C GLN A 156 4.19 1.00 -14.01
N VAL A 157 3.82 0.58 -12.80
CA VAL A 157 2.46 0.71 -12.26
C VAL A 157 2.50 1.36 -10.90
N VAL A 158 1.71 2.41 -10.73
CA VAL A 158 1.47 3.07 -9.44
C VAL A 158 0.01 2.88 -9.05
N ILE A 159 -0.23 2.32 -7.89
CA ILE A 159 -1.57 2.13 -7.33
C ILE A 159 -1.78 3.19 -6.25
N VAL A 160 -2.85 3.98 -6.39
CA VAL A 160 -3.26 5.00 -5.41
C VAL A 160 -4.56 4.54 -4.76
N ALA A 161 -4.45 3.94 -3.58
CA ALA A 161 -5.57 3.41 -2.80
C ALA A 161 -5.74 4.25 -1.51
N ILE A 162 -6.07 5.52 -1.69
CA ILE A 162 -6.20 6.54 -0.65
C ILE A 162 -7.54 7.26 -0.79
N GLY A 163 -8.16 7.59 0.35
CA GLY A 163 -9.42 8.32 0.43
C GLY A 163 -10.36 7.77 1.51
N GLN A 164 -10.13 6.54 1.99
CA GLN A 164 -11.03 5.87 2.94
C GLN A 164 -10.97 6.45 4.36
N ASN A 165 -9.80 6.93 4.80
CA ASN A 165 -9.63 7.56 6.11
C ASN A 165 -9.99 9.05 6.11
N ASP A 166 -10.19 9.64 4.95
CA ASP A 166 -10.53 11.07 4.79
C ASP A 166 -11.97 11.37 5.27
N ASN A 167 -12.78 10.35 5.54
CA ASN A 167 -14.09 10.45 6.18
C ASN A 167 -14.03 10.74 7.70
N HIS A 168 -12.85 10.71 8.31
CA HIS A 168 -12.67 11.02 9.74
C HIS A 168 -12.05 12.41 9.94
N PRO A 169 -12.55 13.22 10.88
CA PRO A 169 -13.64 12.94 11.83
C PRO A 169 -15.06 13.17 11.28
N TYR A 170 -15.19 13.62 10.05
CA TYR A 170 -16.48 13.93 9.43
C TYR A 170 -16.48 13.54 7.95
N ASP A 171 -17.44 12.70 7.56
CA ASP A 171 -17.61 12.28 6.17
C ASP A 171 -18.22 13.41 5.33
N PHE A 172 -17.39 14.37 4.95
CA PHE A 172 -17.80 15.52 4.15
C PHE A 172 -18.18 15.14 2.71
N MET A 173 -17.57 14.09 2.15
CA MET A 173 -17.87 13.67 0.79
C MET A 173 -19.29 13.14 0.68
N LYS A 174 -19.71 12.32 1.65
CA LYS A 174 -21.06 11.80 1.76
C LYS A 174 -22.08 12.90 2.08
N ASN A 175 -21.75 13.77 3.03
CA ASN A 175 -22.72 14.69 3.62
C ASN A 175 -22.86 16.02 2.86
N ASP A 176 -21.81 16.46 2.17
CA ASP A 176 -21.81 17.73 1.43
C ASP A 176 -20.85 17.65 0.22
N TYR A 177 -21.22 16.83 -0.77
CA TYR A 177 -20.40 16.53 -1.94
C TYR A 177 -19.92 17.76 -2.72
N ASN A 178 -20.75 18.79 -2.81
CA ASN A 178 -20.43 20.03 -3.50
C ASN A 178 -19.91 21.12 -2.55
N GLY A 179 -19.70 20.77 -1.30
CA GLY A 179 -19.19 21.70 -0.30
C GLY A 179 -17.68 21.90 -0.40
N ARG A 180 -17.22 22.98 0.25
CA ARG A 180 -15.82 23.42 0.19
C ARG A 180 -14.81 22.34 0.59
N GLN A 181 -15.12 21.49 1.57
CA GLN A 181 -14.19 20.43 2.00
C GLN A 181 -14.01 19.37 0.92
N ALA A 182 -15.11 18.94 0.32
CA ALA A 182 -15.10 17.97 -0.77
C ALA A 182 -14.39 18.51 -2.04
N GLU A 183 -14.59 19.81 -2.36
CA GLU A 183 -13.85 20.48 -3.44
C GLU A 183 -12.35 20.55 -3.12
N THR A 184 -11.99 20.96 -1.89
CA THR A 184 -10.59 21.01 -1.44
C THR A 184 -9.93 19.64 -1.56
N TRP A 185 -10.62 18.58 -1.15
CA TRP A 185 -10.09 17.21 -1.25
C TRP A 185 -9.80 16.82 -2.71
N ARG A 186 -10.75 17.06 -3.63
CA ARG A 186 -10.54 16.80 -5.06
C ARG A 186 -9.34 17.56 -5.63
N ASP A 187 -9.14 18.81 -5.21
CA ASP A 187 -7.99 19.62 -5.59
C ASP A 187 -6.67 19.02 -5.07
N HIS A 188 -6.65 18.52 -3.83
CA HIS A 188 -5.49 17.87 -3.23
C HIS A 188 -5.19 16.53 -3.92
N TYR A 189 -6.23 15.75 -4.22
CA TYR A 189 -6.08 14.49 -4.94
C TYR A 189 -5.51 14.71 -6.34
N MET A 190 -6.04 15.69 -7.08
CA MET A 190 -5.51 16.09 -8.38
C MET A 190 -4.04 16.52 -8.30
N LYS A 191 -3.67 17.33 -7.32
CA LYS A 191 -2.29 17.76 -7.10
C LYS A 191 -1.39 16.57 -6.77
N PHE A 192 -1.88 15.63 -5.98
CA PHE A 192 -1.13 14.42 -5.64
C PHE A 192 -0.86 13.56 -6.86
N LEU A 193 -1.87 13.30 -7.69
CA LEU A 193 -1.69 12.61 -8.97
C LEU A 193 -0.72 13.36 -9.90
N GLY A 194 -0.79 14.67 -9.93
CA GLY A 194 0.16 15.51 -10.69
C GLY A 194 1.60 15.38 -10.22
N LYS A 195 1.83 15.25 -8.91
CA LYS A 195 3.16 14.98 -8.34
C LYS A 195 3.66 13.59 -8.78
N LEU A 196 2.82 12.56 -8.67
CA LEU A 196 3.16 11.20 -9.08
C LEU A 196 3.47 11.12 -10.58
N ARG A 197 2.63 11.72 -11.43
CA ARG A 197 2.87 11.79 -12.87
C ARG A 197 4.18 12.48 -13.22
N LYS A 198 4.51 13.58 -12.52
CA LYS A 198 5.78 14.28 -12.72
C LYS A 198 6.98 13.43 -12.34
N THR A 199 6.84 12.61 -11.30
CA THR A 199 7.90 11.72 -10.80
C THR A 199 8.07 10.49 -11.68
N TYR A 200 6.95 9.94 -12.16
CA TYR A 200 6.87 8.72 -12.98
C TYR A 200 6.11 9.02 -14.29
N PRO A 201 6.76 9.67 -15.27
CA PRO A 201 6.09 10.13 -16.48
C PRO A 201 5.48 9.01 -17.33
N ASP A 202 6.05 7.82 -17.27
CA ASP A 202 5.67 6.68 -18.12
C ASP A 202 4.88 5.59 -17.36
N ALA A 203 4.59 5.79 -16.05
CA ALA A 203 3.86 4.82 -15.28
C ALA A 203 2.35 4.86 -15.53
N HIS A 204 1.68 3.71 -15.53
CA HIS A 204 0.23 3.65 -15.36
C HIS A 204 -0.13 3.93 -13.90
N ILE A 205 -0.94 4.95 -13.67
CA ILE A 205 -1.45 5.29 -12.33
C ILE A 205 -2.88 4.80 -12.22
N ILE A 206 -3.11 3.88 -11.28
CA ILE A 206 -4.42 3.27 -11.04
C ILE A 206 -4.94 3.81 -9.71
N CYS A 207 -5.97 4.63 -9.78
CA CYS A 207 -6.68 5.12 -8.60
C CYS A 207 -7.79 4.14 -8.25
N CYS A 208 -7.90 3.79 -6.98
CA CYS A 208 -8.96 2.91 -6.49
C CYS A 208 -9.24 3.20 -5.01
N THR A 209 -10.35 2.70 -4.51
CA THR A 209 -10.60 2.45 -3.11
C THR A 209 -10.44 0.95 -2.83
N THR A 210 -11.22 0.37 -1.92
CA THR A 210 -11.12 -1.06 -1.58
C THR A 210 -12.50 -1.68 -1.37
N LEU A 211 -12.53 -2.97 -1.00
CA LEU A 211 -13.75 -3.67 -0.62
C LEU A 211 -14.30 -3.23 0.75
N LEU A 212 -13.48 -2.56 1.58
CA LEU A 212 -13.90 -2.03 2.89
C LEU A 212 -15.09 -1.07 2.72
N CYS A 213 -16.11 -1.22 3.57
CA CYS A 213 -17.31 -0.39 3.51
C CYS A 213 -17.00 1.10 3.57
N HIS A 214 -17.43 1.83 2.54
CA HIS A 214 -17.35 3.28 2.44
C HIS A 214 -18.49 3.83 1.57
N ASP A 215 -18.72 5.13 1.64
CA ASP A 215 -19.73 5.77 0.80
C ASP A 215 -19.24 5.94 -0.65
N CYS A 216 -20.08 5.62 -1.62
CA CYS A 216 -19.73 5.69 -3.05
C CYS A 216 -19.41 7.11 -3.57
N SER A 217 -19.70 8.13 -2.78
CA SER A 217 -19.32 9.52 -3.12
C SER A 217 -17.79 9.70 -3.19
N TRP A 218 -17.02 8.88 -2.47
CA TRP A 218 -15.56 8.88 -2.56
C TRP A 218 -15.08 8.38 -3.92
N ASP A 219 -15.64 7.27 -4.41
CA ASP A 219 -15.32 6.75 -5.75
C ASP A 219 -15.72 7.72 -6.84
N LYS A 220 -16.90 8.34 -6.70
CA LYS A 220 -17.35 9.39 -7.61
C LYS A 220 -16.38 10.57 -7.66
N ALA A 221 -15.85 10.99 -6.52
CA ALA A 221 -14.88 12.08 -6.45
C ALA A 221 -13.55 11.72 -7.12
N ILE A 222 -13.08 10.48 -6.93
CA ILE A 222 -11.88 9.94 -7.60
C ILE A 222 -12.11 9.92 -9.11
N ASP A 223 -13.25 9.41 -9.58
CA ASP A 223 -13.62 9.34 -10.99
C ASP A 223 -13.61 10.72 -11.65
N GLU A 224 -14.24 11.71 -11.00
CA GLU A 224 -14.25 13.11 -11.47
C GLU A 224 -12.83 13.69 -11.59
N VAL A 225 -11.96 13.44 -10.60
CA VAL A 225 -10.57 13.93 -10.63
C VAL A 225 -9.80 13.26 -11.76
N VAL A 226 -9.89 11.93 -11.87
CA VAL A 226 -9.21 11.16 -12.93
C VAL A 226 -9.65 11.65 -14.31
N GLY A 227 -10.96 11.84 -14.51
CA GLY A 227 -11.49 12.41 -15.77
C GLY A 227 -10.94 13.80 -16.09
N ASN A 228 -10.74 14.64 -15.08
CA ASN A 228 -10.21 16.00 -15.25
C ASN A 228 -8.68 16.02 -15.51
N MET A 229 -7.94 14.96 -15.18
CA MET A 229 -6.50 14.87 -15.50
C MET A 229 -6.23 14.81 -16.99
N ASN A 230 -7.18 14.34 -17.81
CA ASN A 230 -7.02 14.15 -19.25
C ASN A 230 -5.77 13.34 -19.64
N ASP A 231 -5.39 12.38 -18.81
CA ASP A 231 -4.23 11.51 -19.00
C ASP A 231 -4.72 10.05 -19.13
N LYS A 232 -4.48 9.43 -20.30
CA LYS A 232 -4.93 8.08 -20.60
C LYS A 232 -4.27 7.00 -19.74
N MET A 233 -3.13 7.31 -19.12
CA MET A 233 -2.40 6.41 -18.23
C MET A 233 -2.73 6.67 -16.76
N ILE A 234 -3.74 7.50 -16.47
CA ILE A 234 -4.34 7.63 -15.14
C ILE A 234 -5.76 7.10 -15.22
N THR A 235 -6.06 6.04 -14.50
CA THR A 235 -7.37 5.36 -14.54
C THR A 235 -7.97 5.22 -13.16
N HIS A 236 -9.30 5.17 -13.09
CA HIS A 236 -10.02 4.80 -11.89
C HIS A 236 -10.53 3.36 -12.03
N TYR A 237 -10.13 2.49 -11.12
CA TYR A 237 -10.58 1.10 -11.09
C TYR A 237 -11.52 0.88 -9.91
N VAL A 238 -12.69 0.29 -10.18
CA VAL A 238 -13.73 0.00 -9.19
C VAL A 238 -13.91 -1.52 -9.12
N TYR A 239 -13.70 -2.09 -7.94
CA TYR A 239 -13.84 -3.53 -7.70
C TYR A 239 -15.30 -4.00 -7.77
N GLY A 240 -15.54 -5.28 -8.03
CA GLY A 240 -16.89 -5.85 -8.12
C GLY A 240 -17.72 -5.67 -6.85
N ARG A 241 -17.08 -5.66 -5.67
CA ARG A 241 -17.73 -5.40 -4.36
C ARG A 241 -17.18 -4.16 -3.67
N ASN A 242 -16.76 -3.17 -4.44
CA ASN A 242 -16.17 -1.94 -3.96
C ASN A 242 -17.05 -1.24 -2.92
N GLY A 243 -16.50 -0.92 -1.75
CA GLY A 243 -17.20 -0.18 -0.69
C GLY A 243 -18.31 -0.93 0.06
N PHE A 244 -18.54 -2.19 -0.27
CA PHE A 244 -19.57 -3.01 0.44
C PHE A 244 -19.14 -4.47 0.62
N GLY A 245 -17.88 -4.79 0.37
CA GLY A 245 -17.35 -6.15 0.45
C GLY A 245 -17.18 -6.65 1.88
N THR A 246 -16.83 -5.79 2.80
CA THR A 246 -16.65 -6.12 4.22
C THR A 246 -16.81 -4.89 5.11
N PRO A 247 -17.44 -5.03 6.31
CA PRO A 247 -17.56 -3.92 7.26
C PRO A 247 -16.25 -3.59 7.98
N GLY A 248 -15.34 -4.56 8.14
CA GLY A 248 -14.02 -4.40 8.71
C GLY A 248 -12.92 -4.49 7.66
N HIS A 249 -11.64 -4.40 8.07
CA HIS A 249 -10.49 -4.55 7.17
C HIS A 249 -10.51 -5.90 6.45
N LEU A 250 -9.82 -5.99 5.33
CA LEU A 250 -9.78 -7.21 4.51
C LEU A 250 -8.94 -8.30 5.18
N ARG A 251 -9.49 -9.51 5.27
CA ARG A 251 -8.76 -10.72 5.65
C ARG A 251 -8.23 -11.41 4.40
N ILE A 252 -7.39 -12.41 4.57
CA ILE A 252 -6.73 -13.13 3.46
C ILE A 252 -7.69 -13.47 2.30
N PRO A 253 -8.91 -14.05 2.52
CA PRO A 253 -9.81 -14.35 1.42
C PRO A 253 -10.27 -13.11 0.64
N GLU A 254 -10.64 -12.04 1.34
CA GLU A 254 -11.09 -10.78 0.75
C GLU A 254 -9.93 -10.04 0.06
N ALA A 255 -8.74 -10.07 0.68
CA ALA A 255 -7.52 -9.55 0.06
C ALA A 255 -7.13 -10.32 -1.21
N CYS A 256 -7.33 -11.65 -1.24
CA CYS A 256 -7.11 -12.48 -2.42
C CYS A 256 -8.11 -12.17 -3.54
N GLU A 257 -9.38 -11.92 -3.22
CA GLU A 257 -10.41 -11.49 -4.17
C GLU A 257 -9.98 -10.18 -4.84
N MET A 258 -9.72 -9.17 -4.03
CA MET A 258 -9.29 -7.85 -4.49
C MET A 258 -8.01 -7.92 -5.35
N ALA A 259 -7.02 -8.70 -4.90
CA ALA A 259 -5.77 -8.88 -5.64
C ALA A 259 -5.95 -9.63 -6.96
N THR A 260 -6.94 -10.49 -7.06
CA THR A 260 -7.23 -11.20 -8.32
C THR A 260 -7.80 -10.25 -9.35
N GLU A 261 -8.81 -9.49 -8.98
CA GLU A 261 -9.42 -8.48 -9.85
C GLU A 261 -8.39 -7.43 -10.32
N LEU A 262 -7.57 -6.91 -9.38
CA LEU A 262 -6.56 -5.90 -9.70
C LEU A 262 -5.44 -6.46 -10.60
N ALA A 263 -5.00 -7.70 -10.37
CA ALA A 263 -3.99 -8.33 -11.21
C ALA A 263 -4.50 -8.57 -12.63
N GLU A 264 -5.74 -9.03 -12.78
CA GLU A 264 -6.39 -9.20 -14.09
C GLU A 264 -6.53 -7.85 -14.84
N TYR A 265 -6.90 -6.79 -14.12
CA TYR A 265 -6.95 -5.45 -14.68
C TYR A 265 -5.58 -4.98 -15.17
N ILE A 266 -4.54 -5.12 -14.35
CA ILE A 266 -3.16 -4.71 -14.70
C ILE A 266 -2.62 -5.51 -15.89
N GLU A 267 -2.84 -6.83 -15.93
CA GLU A 267 -2.43 -7.67 -17.08
C GLU A 267 -3.17 -7.27 -18.38
N GLY A 268 -4.34 -6.65 -18.27
CA GLY A 268 -5.09 -6.10 -19.42
C GLY A 268 -4.58 -4.75 -19.92
N LEU A 269 -3.68 -4.08 -19.19
CA LEU A 269 -3.07 -2.83 -19.63
C LEU A 269 -1.90 -3.11 -20.60
N GLU A 270 -1.78 -2.28 -21.61
CA GLU A 270 -0.64 -2.31 -22.54
C GLU A 270 0.55 -1.56 -21.90
N ILE A 271 1.32 -2.26 -21.06
CA ILE A 271 2.46 -1.68 -20.34
C ILE A 271 3.75 -1.99 -21.11
N GLU A 272 4.44 -0.96 -21.57
CA GLU A 272 5.78 -1.13 -22.12
C GLU A 272 6.73 -1.70 -21.08
N GLU A 273 7.64 -2.60 -21.49
CA GLU A 273 8.63 -3.26 -20.62
C GLU A 273 8.04 -4.14 -19.48
N TRP A 274 6.74 -4.50 -19.55
CA TRP A 274 6.12 -5.40 -18.58
C TRP A 274 6.43 -6.88 -18.85
N ASN A 275 6.90 -7.21 -20.06
CA ASN A 275 7.18 -8.58 -20.53
C ASN A 275 8.66 -8.96 -20.42
#